data_04268e5aa78c4e85cc95d6b76958c0f0
#
_entry.id   04268e5aa78c4e85cc95d6b76958c0f0
#
_cell.length_a   1.000
_cell.length_b   1.000
_cell.length_c   1.000
_cell.angle_alpha   90.00
_cell.angle_beta   90.00
_cell.angle_gamma   90.00
#
_symmetry.space_group_name_H-M   'P 1'
#
loop_
_entity.id
_entity.type
_entity.pdbx_description
1 polymer ?
#
loop_
_entity_poly.entity_id
_entity_poly.type
_entity_poly.pdbx_seq_one_letter_code
_entity_poly.pdbx_strand_id
1 'polypeptide(L)'
;MNAYMTLSCKVGSFNRVLDELIKLNLSKKDVFLLFGPVDILVRFSGLKDLDEFISKWFNPIRNITPDEPMIDKTQTLIVISEGRSFTEEPYAFLFLNTQPRNLELVQEALQNIPQVLSADTVFGPYDVICAVRAKDIVDLQQLVSRIQNEVPNIQGTITGIVASLY
;
A
#
# COMPACT_ATOMS: atom_id res chain seq x y z
N MET A 1 4.73 14.81 -5.45
CA MET A 1 3.62 13.84 -5.54
C MET A 1 4.08 12.49 -5.00
N ASN A 2 3.23 11.79 -4.28
CA ASN A 2 3.48 10.42 -3.84
C ASN A 2 2.41 9.49 -4.43
N ALA A 3 2.76 8.23 -4.59
CA ALA A 3 1.86 7.21 -5.13
C ALA A 3 2.17 5.84 -4.54
N TYR A 4 1.20 4.94 -4.65
CA TYR A 4 1.37 3.52 -4.41
C TYR A 4 0.98 2.72 -5.65
N MET A 5 1.57 1.56 -5.80
CA MET A 5 1.14 0.58 -6.79
C MET A 5 1.04 -0.79 -6.12
N THR A 6 -0.11 -1.43 -6.28
CA THR A 6 -0.27 -2.83 -5.87
C THR A 6 -0.07 -3.74 -7.07
N LEU A 7 0.60 -4.86 -6.87
CA LEU A 7 0.86 -5.86 -7.89
C LEU A 7 0.28 -7.20 -7.42
N SER A 8 -0.44 -7.86 -8.32
CA SER A 8 -0.82 -9.26 -8.18
C SER A 8 -0.05 -10.06 -9.22
N CYS A 9 0.69 -11.07 -8.76
CA CYS A 9 1.57 -11.86 -9.60
C CYS A 9 0.90 -13.15 -10.05
N LYS A 10 1.28 -13.66 -11.23
CA LYS A 10 0.93 -15.02 -11.62
C LYS A 10 1.52 -16.03 -10.65
N VAL A 11 0.81 -17.12 -10.45
CA VAL A 11 1.28 -18.22 -9.59
C VAL A 11 2.67 -18.67 -10.02
N GLY A 12 3.59 -18.70 -9.06
CA GLY A 12 4.99 -19.10 -9.28
C GLY A 12 5.94 -18.03 -9.83
N SER A 13 5.44 -16.82 -10.13
CA SER A 13 6.26 -15.75 -10.71
C SER A 13 6.73 -14.70 -9.69
N PHE A 14 6.30 -14.78 -8.46
CA PHE A 14 6.52 -13.79 -7.42
C PHE A 14 8.00 -13.40 -7.23
N ASN A 15 8.90 -14.38 -7.07
CA ASN A 15 10.33 -14.10 -6.87
C ASN A 15 10.96 -13.41 -8.09
N ARG A 16 10.57 -13.81 -9.29
CA ARG A 16 11.07 -13.20 -10.53
C ARG A 16 10.60 -11.75 -10.67
N VAL A 17 9.34 -11.47 -10.35
CA VAL A 17 8.81 -10.09 -10.32
C VAL A 17 9.59 -9.24 -9.32
N LEU A 18 9.84 -9.76 -8.13
CA LEU A 18 10.63 -9.05 -7.12
C LEU A 18 12.04 -8.73 -7.60
N ASP A 19 12.74 -9.70 -8.21
CA ASP A 19 14.07 -9.49 -8.78
C ASP A 19 14.08 -8.40 -9.86
N GLU A 20 13.07 -8.39 -10.72
CA GLU A 20 12.94 -7.35 -11.75
C GLU A 20 12.64 -5.96 -11.16
N LEU A 21 11.81 -5.88 -10.12
CA LEU A 21 11.58 -4.62 -9.40
C LEU A 21 12.86 -4.06 -8.78
N ILE A 22 13.70 -4.93 -8.21
CA ILE A 22 15.00 -4.53 -7.65
C ILE A 22 15.93 -3.99 -8.75
N LYS A 23 15.93 -4.60 -9.94
CA LYS A 23 16.71 -4.13 -11.08
C LYS A 23 16.28 -2.74 -11.58
N LEU A 24 15.04 -2.33 -11.33
CA LEU A 24 14.56 -0.97 -11.63
C LEU A 24 15.09 0.10 -10.65
N ASN A 25 15.99 -0.27 -9.72
CA ASN A 25 16.53 0.60 -8.68
C ASN A 25 15.48 1.14 -7.69
N LEU A 26 14.39 0.39 -7.48
CA LEU A 26 13.48 0.68 -6.38
C LEU A 26 14.17 0.43 -5.03
N SER A 27 13.99 1.35 -4.11
CA SER A 27 14.49 1.16 -2.75
C SER A 27 13.78 -0.03 -2.09
N LYS A 28 14.54 -0.93 -1.46
CA LYS A 28 13.97 -2.04 -0.69
C LYS A 28 13.02 -1.58 0.42
N LYS A 29 13.20 -0.36 0.91
CA LYS A 29 12.33 0.25 1.94
C LYS A 29 10.95 0.64 1.41
N ASP A 30 10.79 0.68 0.09
CA ASP A 30 9.57 1.10 -0.57
C ASP A 30 8.86 -0.06 -1.30
N VAL A 31 9.40 -1.27 -1.19
CA VAL A 31 8.80 -2.50 -1.74
C VAL A 31 8.40 -3.40 -0.59
N PHE A 32 7.11 -3.64 -0.45
CA PHE A 32 6.53 -4.45 0.62
C PHE A 32 5.89 -5.70 0.03
N LEU A 33 6.30 -6.85 0.52
CA LEU A 33 5.66 -8.12 0.21
C LEU A 33 4.50 -8.33 1.17
N LEU A 34 3.36 -8.71 0.65
CA LEU A 34 2.13 -8.81 1.43
C LEU A 34 1.57 -10.23 1.38
N PHE A 35 1.10 -10.69 2.52
CA PHE A 35 0.13 -11.79 2.62
C PHE A 35 -1.27 -11.20 2.65
N GLY A 36 -2.04 -11.40 1.60
CA GLY A 36 -3.37 -10.83 1.44
C GLY A 36 -3.83 -10.88 -0.01
N PRO A 37 -4.79 -10.03 -0.40
CA PRO A 37 -5.38 -10.04 -1.74
C PRO A 37 -4.45 -9.46 -2.83
N VAL A 38 -3.36 -8.81 -2.45
CA VAL A 38 -2.30 -8.35 -3.35
C VAL A 38 -0.96 -8.89 -2.86
N ASP A 39 -0.02 -9.11 -3.77
CA ASP A 39 1.26 -9.74 -3.44
C ASP A 39 2.34 -8.74 -3.09
N ILE A 40 2.37 -7.60 -3.77
CA ILE A 40 3.39 -6.58 -3.59
C ILE A 40 2.74 -5.20 -3.54
N LEU A 41 3.19 -4.38 -2.60
CA LEU A 41 2.92 -2.94 -2.54
C LEU A 41 4.22 -2.18 -2.78
N VAL A 42 4.22 -1.27 -3.72
CA VAL A 42 5.35 -0.36 -3.98
C VAL A 42 4.92 1.06 -3.63
N ARG A 43 5.76 1.75 -2.86
CA ARG A 43 5.58 3.15 -2.52
C ARG A 43 6.53 4.02 -3.34
N PHE A 44 6.02 5.09 -3.90
CA PHE A 44 6.78 6.08 -4.64
C PHE A 44 6.66 7.43 -3.96
N SER A 45 7.80 8.05 -3.64
CA SER A 45 7.85 9.33 -2.94
C SER A 45 8.64 10.35 -3.73
N GLY A 46 8.31 11.62 -3.58
CA GLY A 46 9.07 12.72 -4.17
C GLY A 46 8.97 12.82 -5.69
N LEU A 47 7.91 12.30 -6.29
CA LEU A 47 7.65 12.43 -7.72
C LEU A 47 7.30 13.89 -8.05
N LYS A 48 7.82 14.37 -9.17
CA LYS A 48 7.51 15.71 -9.66
C LYS A 48 6.03 15.83 -10.05
N ASP A 49 5.58 14.90 -10.88
CA ASP A 49 4.23 14.88 -11.44
C ASP A 49 3.82 13.46 -11.88
N LEU A 50 2.64 13.34 -12.43
CA LEU A 50 2.10 12.09 -12.95
C LEU A 50 2.88 11.57 -14.16
N ASP A 51 3.38 12.46 -15.01
CA ASP A 51 4.15 12.07 -16.22
C ASP A 51 5.47 11.40 -15.83
N GLU A 52 6.15 11.91 -14.80
CA GLU A 52 7.33 11.25 -14.24
C GLU A 52 6.98 9.86 -13.68
N PHE A 53 5.89 9.75 -12.94
CA PHE A 53 5.45 8.45 -12.42
C PHE A 53 5.18 7.44 -13.54
N ILE A 54 4.44 7.87 -14.57
CA ILE A 54 4.08 7.00 -15.72
C ILE A 54 5.33 6.54 -16.47
N SER A 55 6.22 7.47 -16.81
CA SER A 55 7.38 7.17 -17.66
C SER A 55 8.47 6.38 -16.91
N LYS A 56 8.71 6.72 -15.65
CA LYS A 56 9.81 6.15 -14.86
C LYS A 56 9.44 4.84 -14.17
N TRP A 57 8.18 4.68 -13.77
CA TRP A 57 7.76 3.55 -12.94
C TRP A 57 6.60 2.74 -13.49
N PHE A 58 5.49 3.37 -13.85
CA PHE A 58 4.29 2.67 -14.26
C PHE A 58 4.51 1.82 -15.51
N ASN A 59 5.01 2.42 -16.57
CA ASN A 59 5.30 1.69 -17.82
C ASN A 59 6.40 0.64 -17.66
N PRO A 60 7.57 0.94 -17.05
CA PRO A 60 8.59 -0.07 -16.82
C PRO A 60 8.10 -1.27 -15.98
N ILE A 61 7.34 -1.03 -14.92
CA ILE A 61 6.82 -2.10 -14.07
C ILE A 61 5.84 -2.97 -14.84
N ARG A 62 4.90 -2.38 -15.59
CA ARG A 62 3.93 -3.13 -16.38
C ARG A 62 4.57 -3.93 -17.52
N ASN A 63 5.71 -3.49 -18.00
CA ASN A 63 6.46 -4.14 -19.07
C ASN A 63 7.57 -5.07 -18.55
N ILE A 64 7.60 -5.35 -17.26
CA ILE A 64 8.45 -6.41 -16.72
C ILE A 64 8.14 -7.70 -17.47
N THR A 65 9.15 -8.28 -18.13
CA THR A 65 9.03 -9.50 -18.92
C THR A 65 7.92 -9.42 -19.99
N PRO A 66 8.13 -8.61 -21.06
CA PRO A 66 7.11 -8.40 -22.09
C PRO A 66 6.72 -9.68 -22.84
N ASP A 67 7.65 -10.65 -22.94
CA ASP A 67 7.42 -11.92 -23.65
C ASP A 67 6.61 -12.93 -22.83
N GLU A 68 6.64 -12.83 -21.51
CA GLU A 68 5.92 -13.70 -20.59
C GLU A 68 5.34 -12.86 -19.44
N PRO A 69 4.09 -12.41 -19.53
CA PRO A 69 3.50 -11.57 -18.48
C PRO A 69 3.48 -12.29 -17.14
N MET A 70 4.20 -11.76 -16.14
CA MET A 70 4.27 -12.32 -14.79
C MET A 70 3.39 -11.57 -13.78
N ILE A 71 2.88 -10.41 -14.17
CA ILE A 71 1.97 -9.60 -13.37
C ILE A 71 0.57 -9.72 -13.97
N ASP A 72 -0.37 -10.22 -13.18
CA ASP A 72 -1.77 -10.34 -13.60
C ASP A 72 -2.52 -9.02 -13.50
N LYS A 73 -2.25 -8.26 -12.44
CA LYS A 73 -2.98 -7.02 -12.16
C LYS A 73 -2.09 -5.99 -11.48
N THR A 74 -2.24 -4.76 -11.91
CA THR A 74 -1.69 -3.58 -11.23
C THR A 74 -2.82 -2.62 -10.86
N GLN A 75 -2.71 -1.99 -9.68
CA GLN A 75 -3.59 -0.90 -9.28
C GLN A 75 -2.73 0.26 -8.79
N THR A 76 -3.02 1.45 -9.26
CA THR A 76 -2.32 2.68 -8.86
C THR A 76 -3.18 3.51 -7.93
N LEU A 77 -2.57 4.02 -6.87
CA LEU A 77 -3.20 4.90 -5.89
C LEU A 77 -2.35 6.15 -5.77
N ILE A 78 -2.92 7.29 -6.15
CA ILE A 78 -2.26 8.59 -6.06
C ILE A 78 -2.57 9.21 -4.71
N VAL A 79 -1.54 9.62 -3.97
CA VAL A 79 -1.72 10.25 -2.67
C VAL A 79 -2.29 11.65 -2.83
N ILE A 80 -3.43 11.90 -2.21
CA ILE A 80 -4.11 13.21 -2.17
C ILE A 80 -3.63 14.00 -0.95
N SER A 81 -3.62 13.35 0.21
CA SER A 81 -3.15 13.91 1.47
C SER A 81 -2.27 12.91 2.20
N GLU A 82 -1.06 13.34 2.50
CA GLU A 82 -0.09 12.50 3.21
C GLU A 82 -0.42 12.43 4.69
N GLY A 83 -0.30 11.23 5.24
CA GLY A 83 -0.26 11.01 6.66
C GLY A 83 1.10 11.32 7.27
N ARG A 84 1.33 10.82 8.48
CA ARG A 84 2.63 10.93 9.16
C ARG A 84 3.69 10.12 8.43
N SER A 85 4.93 10.62 8.43
CA SER A 85 6.08 9.83 8.00
C SER A 85 6.39 8.75 9.03
N PHE A 86 6.85 7.59 8.56
CA PHE A 86 7.33 6.51 9.42
C PHE A 86 8.60 5.90 8.84
N THR A 87 9.45 5.37 9.73
CA THR A 87 10.74 4.75 9.37
C THR A 87 10.81 3.27 9.76
N GLU A 88 9.96 2.85 10.69
CA GLU A 88 9.86 1.44 11.08
C GLU A 88 9.16 0.62 10.01
N GLU A 89 9.49 -0.67 9.91
CA GLU A 89 8.78 -1.59 9.03
C GLU A 89 7.37 -1.81 9.60
N PRO A 90 6.30 -1.57 8.81
CA PRO A 90 4.95 -1.82 9.26
C PRO A 90 4.68 -3.33 9.37
N TYR A 91 3.83 -3.71 10.31
CA TYR A 91 3.35 -5.09 10.42
C TYR A 91 2.36 -5.43 9.31
N ALA A 92 1.53 -4.46 8.93
CA ALA A 92 0.52 -4.62 7.90
C ALA A 92 0.19 -3.28 7.22
N PHE A 93 -0.40 -3.38 6.05
CA PHE A 93 -1.12 -2.29 5.39
C PHE A 93 -2.62 -2.59 5.39
N LEU A 94 -3.41 -1.58 5.70
CA LEU A 94 -4.85 -1.61 5.59
C LEU A 94 -5.28 -0.74 4.43
N PHE A 95 -6.10 -1.29 3.56
CA PHE A 95 -6.72 -0.58 2.45
C PHE A 95 -8.19 -0.37 2.81
N LEU A 96 -8.59 0.88 2.93
CA LEU A 96 -9.90 1.25 3.45
C LEU A 96 -10.74 1.94 2.39
N ASN A 97 -12.03 1.59 2.35
CA ASN A 97 -13.04 2.35 1.62
C ASN A 97 -13.91 3.11 2.62
N THR A 98 -14.20 4.36 2.29
CA THR A 98 -15.03 5.25 3.09
C THR A 98 -15.86 6.17 2.20
N GLN A 99 -16.81 6.90 2.80
CA GLN A 99 -17.55 7.91 2.05
C GLN A 99 -16.67 9.12 1.74
N PRO A 100 -16.66 9.62 0.49
CA PRO A 100 -15.75 10.70 0.08
C PRO A 100 -15.87 11.99 0.92
N ARG A 101 -17.03 12.26 1.46
CA ARG A 101 -17.27 13.47 2.28
C ARG A 101 -16.51 13.50 3.60
N ASN A 102 -15.99 12.37 4.05
CA ASN A 102 -15.45 12.21 5.40
C ASN A 102 -13.97 11.85 5.40
N LEU A 103 -13.27 11.95 4.26
CA LEU A 103 -11.87 11.54 4.14
C LEU A 103 -10.95 12.20 5.16
N GLU A 104 -11.07 13.51 5.37
CA GLU A 104 -10.24 14.23 6.35
C GLU A 104 -10.50 13.76 7.78
N LEU A 105 -11.77 13.58 8.15
CA LEU A 105 -12.15 13.10 9.48
C LEU A 105 -11.69 11.67 9.72
N VAL A 106 -11.78 10.83 8.70
CA VAL A 106 -11.29 9.44 8.76
C VAL A 106 -9.78 9.42 8.91
N GLN A 107 -9.06 10.21 8.12
CA GLN A 107 -7.60 10.31 8.21
C GLN A 107 -7.15 10.78 9.60
N GLU A 108 -7.78 11.81 10.14
CA GLU A 108 -7.50 12.33 11.48
C GLU A 108 -7.78 11.30 12.56
N ALA A 109 -8.94 10.64 12.51
CA ALA A 109 -9.31 9.60 13.48
C ALA A 109 -8.34 8.42 13.44
N LEU A 110 -7.90 7.98 12.26
CA LEU A 110 -6.91 6.92 12.11
C LEU A 110 -5.56 7.33 12.71
N GLN A 111 -5.11 8.55 12.44
CA GLN A 111 -3.82 9.04 12.95
C GLN A 111 -3.79 9.24 14.45
N ASN A 112 -4.95 9.34 15.11
CA ASN A 112 -5.05 9.40 16.57
C ASN A 112 -4.93 8.02 17.24
N ILE A 113 -4.94 6.93 16.48
CA ILE A 113 -4.72 5.57 16.99
C ILE A 113 -3.21 5.34 17.06
N PRO A 114 -2.63 4.98 18.23
CA PRO A 114 -1.17 4.86 18.41
C PRO A 114 -0.52 3.82 17.50
N GLN A 115 -1.23 2.74 17.16
CA GLN A 115 -0.72 1.67 16.28
C GLN A 115 -0.72 2.06 14.81
N VAL A 116 -1.41 3.12 14.41
CA VAL A 116 -1.38 3.63 13.04
C VAL A 116 -0.13 4.47 12.84
N LEU A 117 0.79 3.97 12.03
CA LEU A 117 2.04 4.66 11.69
C LEU A 117 1.79 5.82 10.74
N SER A 118 0.97 5.58 9.73
CA SER A 118 0.56 6.58 8.74
C SER A 118 -0.80 6.23 8.15
N ALA A 119 -1.55 7.24 7.76
CA ALA A 119 -2.80 7.10 7.02
C ALA A 119 -2.80 8.12 5.88
N ASP A 120 -2.62 7.64 4.66
CA ASP A 120 -2.64 8.46 3.44
C ASP A 120 -4.00 8.38 2.79
N THR A 121 -4.61 9.53 2.47
CA THR A 121 -5.79 9.53 1.60
C THR A 121 -5.33 9.44 0.15
N VAL A 122 -5.98 8.61 -0.64
CA VAL A 122 -5.54 8.27 -1.98
C VAL A 122 -6.70 8.32 -2.98
N PHE A 123 -6.35 8.53 -4.23
CA PHE A 123 -7.24 8.40 -5.38
C PHE A 123 -6.94 7.07 -6.08
N GLY A 124 -7.94 6.22 -6.22
CA GLY A 124 -7.80 4.90 -6.82
C GLY A 124 -8.91 3.96 -6.37
N PRO A 125 -8.67 2.65 -6.37
CA PRO A 125 -9.66 1.64 -5.95
C PRO A 125 -9.95 1.65 -4.45
N TYR A 126 -9.13 2.30 -3.65
CA TYR A 126 -9.31 2.52 -2.22
C TYR A 126 -9.26 4.02 -1.91
N ASP A 127 -9.73 4.40 -0.74
CA ASP A 127 -9.78 5.81 -0.31
C ASP A 127 -8.67 6.15 0.68
N VAL A 128 -8.23 5.19 1.48
CA VAL A 128 -7.15 5.37 2.47
C VAL A 128 -6.24 4.15 2.49
N ILE A 129 -4.93 4.39 2.59
CA ILE A 129 -3.92 3.38 2.91
C ILE A 129 -3.36 3.70 4.29
N CYS A 130 -3.41 2.71 5.20
CA CYS A 130 -2.80 2.81 6.51
C CYS A 130 -1.62 1.85 6.62
N ALA A 131 -0.48 2.34 7.07
CA ALA A 131 0.59 1.53 7.60
C ALA A 131 0.37 1.37 9.12
N VAL A 132 0.39 0.15 9.62
CA VAL A 132 0.12 -0.13 11.02
C VAL A 132 1.17 -1.02 11.66
N ARG A 133 1.38 -0.83 12.97
CA ARG A 133 2.16 -1.74 13.79
C ARG A 133 1.24 -2.70 14.55
N ALA A 134 1.73 -3.90 14.77
CA ALA A 134 1.10 -4.89 15.66
C ALA A 134 2.18 -5.82 16.20
N LYS A 135 1.95 -6.41 17.35
CA LYS A 135 2.88 -7.39 17.96
C LYS A 135 2.76 -8.77 17.31
N ASP A 136 1.54 -9.13 16.95
CA ASP A 136 1.17 -10.41 16.35
C ASP A 136 -0.18 -10.30 15.62
N ILE A 137 -0.66 -11.41 15.07
CA ILE A 137 -1.91 -11.47 14.33
C ILE A 137 -3.14 -11.15 15.21
N VAL A 138 -3.09 -11.49 16.49
CA VAL A 138 -4.20 -11.22 17.43
C VAL A 138 -4.29 -9.72 17.71
N ASP A 139 -3.14 -9.07 17.95
CA ASP A 139 -3.05 -7.62 18.11
C ASP A 139 -3.53 -6.88 16.85
N LEU A 140 -3.17 -7.38 15.67
CA LEU A 140 -3.68 -6.85 14.40
C LEU A 140 -5.20 -6.97 14.28
N GLN A 141 -5.77 -8.12 14.62
CA GLN A 141 -7.23 -8.31 14.60
C GLN A 141 -7.95 -7.34 15.53
N GLN A 142 -7.40 -7.13 16.74
CA GLN A 142 -7.95 -6.17 17.70
C GLN A 142 -7.87 -4.73 17.15
N LEU A 143 -6.76 -4.38 16.51
CA LEU A 143 -6.61 -3.06 15.87
C LEU A 143 -7.62 -2.86 14.74
N VAL A 144 -7.78 -3.83 13.84
CA VAL A 144 -8.75 -3.75 12.74
C VAL A 144 -10.17 -3.62 13.28
N SER A 145 -10.52 -4.41 14.28
CA SER A 145 -11.83 -4.32 14.95
C SER A 145 -12.06 -2.95 15.60
N ARG A 146 -11.05 -2.41 16.27
CA ARG A 146 -11.08 -1.06 16.82
C ARG A 146 -11.32 0.00 15.77
N ILE A 147 -10.58 -0.06 14.64
CA ILE A 147 -10.76 0.87 13.53
C ILE A 147 -12.18 0.80 12.98
N GLN A 148 -12.72 -0.40 12.76
CA GLN A 148 -14.07 -0.59 12.25
C GLN A 148 -15.15 -0.06 13.19
N ASN A 149 -14.92 -0.09 14.50
CA ASN A 149 -15.88 0.34 15.51
C ASN A 149 -15.74 1.82 15.89
N GLU A 150 -14.53 2.36 15.93
CA GLU A 150 -14.26 3.71 16.44
C GLU A 150 -14.10 4.75 15.33
N VAL A 151 -13.62 4.36 14.14
CA VAL A 151 -13.50 5.29 13.02
C VAL A 151 -14.81 5.33 12.24
N PRO A 152 -15.47 6.49 12.14
CA PRO A 152 -16.76 6.57 11.49
C PRO A 152 -16.63 6.39 9.97
N ASN A 153 -17.68 5.85 9.36
CA ASN A 153 -17.86 5.77 7.91
C ASN A 153 -16.90 4.83 7.16
N ILE A 154 -16.24 3.91 7.83
CA ILE A 154 -15.48 2.83 7.18
C ILE A 154 -16.49 1.85 6.56
N GLN A 155 -16.41 1.68 5.24
CA GLN A 155 -17.31 0.78 4.48
C GLN A 155 -16.68 -0.57 4.20
N GLY A 156 -15.36 -0.63 4.07
CA GLY A 156 -14.64 -1.86 3.80
C GLY A 156 -13.19 -1.76 4.24
N THR A 157 -12.63 -2.89 4.64
CA THR A 157 -11.23 -3.01 5.08
C THR A 157 -10.61 -4.25 4.44
N ILE A 158 -9.46 -4.06 3.80
CA ILE A 158 -8.63 -5.15 3.28
C ILE A 158 -7.28 -5.06 3.97
N THR A 159 -6.78 -6.19 4.44
CA THR A 159 -5.51 -6.27 5.18
C THR A 159 -4.46 -7.03 4.39
N GLY A 160 -3.30 -6.43 4.22
CA GLY A 160 -2.09 -7.09 3.72
C GLY A 160 -1.03 -7.13 4.83
N ILE A 161 -0.68 -8.32 5.30
CA ILE A 161 0.36 -8.50 6.31
C ILE A 161 1.72 -8.45 5.62
N VAL A 162 2.63 -7.62 6.15
CA VAL A 162 3.97 -7.49 5.58
C VAL A 162 4.79 -8.75 5.89
N ALA A 163 5.28 -9.39 4.84
CA ALA A 163 6.25 -10.47 4.96
C ALA A 163 7.64 -9.85 5.10
N SER A 164 8.30 -10.10 6.22
CA SER A 164 9.72 -9.76 6.36
C SER A 164 10.55 -10.66 5.45
N LEU A 165 11.30 -10.06 4.53
CA LEU A 165 12.17 -10.78 3.59
C LEU A 165 13.53 -11.13 4.18
N TYR A 166 13.86 -10.62 5.35
CA TYR A 166 15.21 -10.73 5.90
C TYR A 166 15.20 -10.89 7.42
#